data_6712f05136a3d9653234adc2742347a7
#
_entry.id   6712f05136a3d9653234adc2742347a7
#
_cell.length_a   1.000
_cell.length_b   1.000
_cell.length_c   1.000
_cell.angle_alpha   90.00
_cell.angle_beta   90.00
_cell.angle_gamma   90.00
#
_symmetry.space_group_name_H-M   'P 1'
#
loop_
_entity.id
_entity.type
_entity.pdbx_description
1 polymer ?
#
loop_
_entity_poly.entity_id
_entity_poly.type
_entity_poly.pdbx_seq_one_letter_code
_entity_poly.pdbx_strand_id
1 'polypeptide(L)'
;MSWLAVLLIGFAVADLAHSVRPIRFFPECLGALTALVVGLLAGLTSGRDVVGLLGIVVLVLLWGLSVTWGFGHPGPAWVPLAVFSLALAVVISCSGLAPEAAWPLGRWLDSVTLPVLSDLGPDRFLLLVGAFGLQLSTGNVIVRLVLKSTGTINPAADGRMPTNLLKGGRLLGPLERVFILALTLGGQFTAASVVVAAKGLLRFPELSSRRDQERIHHLTEYFLLGSFVSWLVALGSYVLLVV
;
A
#
# COMPACT_ATOMS: atom_id res chain seq x y z
N MET A 1 1.40 13.26 13.21
CA MET A 1 1.37 12.07 12.31
C MET A 1 -0.04 11.63 11.89
N SER A 2 -1.09 12.14 12.53
CA SER A 2 -2.49 11.81 12.25
C SER A 2 -2.90 11.95 10.78
N TRP A 3 -2.51 13.04 10.11
CA TRP A 3 -2.86 13.27 8.70
C TRP A 3 -2.25 12.22 7.76
N LEU A 4 -1.01 11.81 8.01
CA LEU A 4 -0.37 10.75 7.23
C LEU A 4 -1.11 9.41 7.40
N ALA A 5 -1.46 9.07 8.64
CA ALA A 5 -2.22 7.85 8.94
C ALA A 5 -3.57 7.83 8.21
N VAL A 6 -4.32 8.95 8.28
CA VAL A 6 -5.62 9.09 7.60
C VAL A 6 -5.49 8.96 6.07
N LEU A 7 -4.44 9.58 5.48
CA LEU A 7 -4.16 9.44 4.05
C LEU A 7 -3.90 7.99 3.64
N LEU A 8 -3.03 7.28 4.39
CA LEU A 8 -2.70 5.88 4.10
C LEU A 8 -3.92 4.97 4.22
N ILE A 9 -4.78 5.18 5.23
CA ILE A 9 -6.04 4.44 5.39
C ILE A 9 -6.97 4.73 4.21
N GLY A 10 -7.10 5.98 3.80
CA GLY A 10 -7.91 6.37 2.65
C GLY A 10 -7.47 5.68 1.36
N PHE A 11 -6.17 5.67 1.07
CA PHE A 11 -5.60 4.94 -0.08
C PHE A 11 -5.87 3.45 0.01
N ALA A 12 -5.57 2.84 1.17
CA ALA A 12 -5.76 1.41 1.38
C ALA A 12 -7.20 0.97 1.15
N VAL A 13 -8.18 1.72 1.65
CA VAL A 13 -9.59 1.40 1.50
C VAL A 13 -10.07 1.62 0.06
N ALA A 14 -9.65 2.70 -0.60
CA ALA A 14 -9.99 2.94 -2.00
C ALA A 14 -9.51 1.78 -2.89
N ASP A 15 -8.24 1.39 -2.77
CA ASP A 15 -7.66 0.31 -3.57
C ASP A 15 -8.23 -1.07 -3.21
N LEU A 16 -8.54 -1.31 -1.94
CA LEU A 16 -9.20 -2.55 -1.50
C LEU A 16 -10.61 -2.64 -2.09
N ALA A 17 -11.39 -1.57 -2.00
CA ALA A 17 -12.73 -1.50 -2.57
C ALA A 17 -12.71 -1.73 -4.09
N HIS A 18 -11.74 -1.12 -4.80
CA HIS A 18 -11.53 -1.33 -6.23
C HIS A 18 -11.22 -2.80 -6.56
N SER A 19 -10.46 -3.49 -5.72
CA SER A 19 -10.13 -4.90 -5.91
C SER A 19 -11.33 -5.84 -5.75
N VAL A 20 -12.33 -5.45 -4.94
CA VAL A 20 -13.54 -6.23 -4.66
C VAL A 20 -14.66 -5.89 -5.65
N ARG A 21 -14.91 -4.60 -5.89
CA ARG A 21 -15.96 -4.10 -6.79
C ARG A 21 -15.46 -2.91 -7.60
N PRO A 22 -14.99 -3.09 -8.82
CA PRO A 22 -14.50 -2.00 -9.68
C PRO A 22 -15.68 -1.24 -10.31
N ILE A 23 -16.50 -0.57 -9.48
CA ILE A 23 -17.59 0.29 -9.92
C ILE A 23 -17.03 1.70 -10.03
N ARG A 24 -17.34 2.41 -11.13
CA ARG A 24 -16.86 3.76 -11.39
C ARG A 24 -17.17 4.71 -10.23
N PHE A 25 -16.17 5.41 -9.73
CA PHE A 25 -16.19 6.37 -8.62
C PHE A 25 -16.53 5.80 -7.22
N PHE A 26 -17.04 4.59 -7.10
CA PHE A 26 -17.41 4.01 -5.81
C PHE A 26 -16.19 3.77 -4.88
N PRO A 27 -15.09 3.16 -5.36
CA PRO A 27 -13.92 2.92 -4.52
C PRO A 27 -13.28 4.22 -4.01
N GLU A 28 -13.16 5.22 -4.88
CA GLU A 28 -12.58 6.52 -4.57
C GLU A 28 -13.41 7.26 -3.51
N CYS A 29 -14.73 7.28 -3.69
CA CYS A 29 -15.65 7.87 -2.70
C CYS A 29 -15.62 7.12 -1.37
N LEU A 30 -15.54 5.80 -1.38
CA LEU A 30 -15.45 5.01 -0.15
C LEU A 30 -14.14 5.28 0.61
N GLY A 31 -13.01 5.35 -0.10
CA GLY A 31 -11.72 5.71 0.50
C GLY A 31 -11.72 7.11 1.08
N ALA A 32 -12.27 8.10 0.35
CA ALA A 32 -12.40 9.47 0.80
C ALA A 32 -13.33 9.60 2.02
N LEU A 33 -14.49 8.91 2.00
CA LEU A 33 -15.40 8.86 3.13
C LEU A 33 -14.75 8.22 4.35
N THR A 34 -14.02 7.12 4.17
CA THR A 34 -13.30 6.46 5.27
C THR A 34 -12.25 7.38 5.86
N ALA A 35 -11.46 8.08 5.03
CA ALA A 35 -10.48 9.05 5.51
C ALA A 35 -11.14 10.15 6.34
N LEU A 36 -12.29 10.68 5.89
CA LEU A 36 -13.04 11.70 6.62
C LEU A 36 -13.56 11.16 7.96
N VAL A 37 -14.19 9.99 7.96
CA VAL A 37 -14.73 9.37 9.18
C VAL A 37 -13.62 9.06 10.19
N VAL A 38 -12.52 8.46 9.73
CA VAL A 38 -11.37 8.15 10.60
C VAL A 38 -10.75 9.43 11.16
N GLY A 39 -10.61 10.49 10.35
CA GLY A 39 -10.11 11.76 10.81
C GLY A 39 -11.00 12.40 11.89
N LEU A 40 -12.33 12.36 11.72
CA LEU A 40 -13.27 12.84 12.74
C LEU A 40 -13.21 11.99 14.02
N LEU A 41 -13.11 10.65 13.89
CA LEU A 41 -12.95 9.74 15.03
C LEU A 41 -11.58 9.92 15.72
N ALA A 42 -10.58 10.39 15.03
CA ALA A 42 -9.29 10.79 15.60
C ALA A 42 -9.33 12.16 16.31
N GLY A 43 -10.48 12.84 16.32
CA GLY A 43 -10.66 14.14 16.97
C GLY A 43 -10.17 15.34 16.15
N LEU A 44 -9.96 15.16 14.85
CA LEU A 44 -9.54 16.25 13.94
C LEU A 44 -10.73 17.12 13.57
N THR A 45 -11.13 18.02 14.49
CA THR A 45 -12.38 18.81 14.37
C THR A 45 -12.15 20.32 14.37
N SER A 46 -10.95 20.82 14.66
CA SER A 46 -10.68 22.25 14.58
C SER A 46 -10.77 22.76 13.14
N GLY A 47 -10.96 24.06 12.93
CA GLY A 47 -11.06 24.64 11.59
C GLY A 47 -9.85 24.31 10.70
N ARG A 48 -8.63 24.27 11.27
CA ARG A 48 -7.42 23.87 10.57
C ARG A 48 -7.44 22.40 10.18
N ASP A 49 -7.93 21.55 11.09
CA ASP A 49 -7.98 20.10 10.87
C ASP A 49 -8.97 19.75 9.79
N VAL A 50 -10.11 20.42 9.75
CA VAL A 50 -11.12 20.24 8.69
C VAL A 50 -10.54 20.60 7.33
N VAL A 51 -9.76 21.68 7.24
CA VAL A 51 -9.06 22.03 5.98
C VAL A 51 -8.05 20.94 5.60
N GLY A 52 -7.27 20.42 6.57
CA GLY A 52 -6.36 19.31 6.34
C GLY A 52 -7.07 18.04 5.87
N LEU A 53 -8.20 17.68 6.51
CA LEU A 53 -9.01 16.53 6.12
C LEU A 53 -9.61 16.68 4.71
N LEU A 54 -10.08 17.87 4.35
CA LEU A 54 -10.56 18.14 3.00
C LEU A 54 -9.41 18.00 1.98
N GLY A 55 -8.22 18.47 2.31
CA GLY A 55 -7.02 18.25 1.51
C GLY A 55 -6.72 16.76 1.30
N ILE A 56 -6.79 15.95 2.38
CA ILE A 56 -6.61 14.50 2.32
C ILE A 56 -7.69 13.84 1.44
N VAL A 57 -8.95 14.22 1.58
CA VAL A 57 -10.04 13.74 0.72
C VAL A 57 -9.74 13.99 -0.75
N VAL A 58 -9.28 15.21 -1.10
CA VAL A 58 -8.88 15.54 -2.47
C VAL A 58 -7.73 14.66 -2.94
N LEU A 59 -6.70 14.45 -2.10
CA LEU A 59 -5.56 13.58 -2.45
C LEU A 59 -5.98 12.12 -2.66
N VAL A 60 -6.89 11.59 -1.85
CA VAL A 60 -7.43 10.22 -2.03
C VAL A 60 -8.21 10.11 -3.34
N LEU A 61 -9.05 11.09 -3.66
CA LEU A 61 -9.78 11.12 -4.93
C LEU A 61 -8.83 11.24 -6.13
N LEU A 62 -7.83 12.12 -6.06
CA LEU A 62 -6.82 12.28 -7.12
C LEU A 62 -6.04 10.98 -7.35
N TRP A 63 -5.66 10.30 -6.25
CA TRP A 63 -5.02 8.98 -6.35
C TRP A 63 -5.90 7.99 -7.10
N GLY A 64 -7.13 7.74 -6.64
CA GLY A 64 -8.04 6.78 -7.23
C GLY A 64 -8.32 7.07 -8.71
N LEU A 65 -8.61 8.35 -9.04
CA LEU A 65 -8.82 8.78 -10.42
C LEU A 65 -7.58 8.59 -11.29
N SER A 66 -6.39 8.92 -10.77
CA SER A 66 -5.12 8.72 -11.49
C SER A 66 -4.83 7.25 -11.76
N VAL A 67 -5.12 6.35 -10.79
CA VAL A 67 -4.97 4.89 -10.92
C VAL A 67 -5.93 4.36 -11.99
N THR A 68 -7.20 4.74 -11.92
CA THR A 68 -8.21 4.35 -12.91
C THR A 68 -7.82 4.81 -14.32
N TRP A 69 -7.34 6.05 -14.44
CA TRP A 69 -6.84 6.57 -15.71
C TRP A 69 -5.57 5.85 -16.17
N GLY A 70 -4.60 5.62 -15.28
CA GLY A 70 -3.33 4.96 -15.58
C GLY A 70 -3.48 3.51 -16.04
N PHE A 71 -4.53 2.79 -15.62
CA PHE A 71 -4.82 1.44 -16.11
C PHE A 71 -5.72 1.42 -17.33
N GLY A 72 -6.65 2.36 -17.47
CA GLY A 72 -7.67 2.37 -18.50
C GLY A 72 -7.24 2.94 -19.85
N HIS A 73 -6.16 3.72 -19.90
CA HIS A 73 -5.70 4.39 -21.13
C HIS A 73 -4.26 3.98 -21.47
N PRO A 74 -3.83 4.11 -22.75
CA PRO A 74 -2.44 3.93 -23.15
C PRO A 74 -1.53 5.07 -22.66
N GLY A 75 -1.95 5.77 -21.59
CA GLY A 75 -1.22 6.89 -21.00
C GLY A 75 -0.03 6.45 -20.14
N PRO A 76 0.80 7.42 -19.71
CA PRO A 76 2.00 7.14 -18.94
C PRO A 76 1.64 6.62 -17.55
N ALA A 77 1.95 5.35 -17.26
CA ALA A 77 1.66 4.68 -15.99
C ALA A 77 2.46 5.25 -14.80
N TRP A 78 3.44 6.13 -15.05
CA TRP A 78 4.18 6.83 -13.99
C TRP A 78 3.37 7.96 -13.32
N VAL A 79 2.31 8.49 -13.99
CA VAL A 79 1.51 9.59 -13.44
C VAL A 79 0.87 9.25 -12.10
N PRO A 80 0.18 8.11 -11.92
CA PRO A 80 -0.32 7.73 -10.60
C PRO A 80 0.79 7.60 -9.54
N LEU A 81 1.97 7.09 -9.92
CA LEU A 81 3.11 7.00 -9.01
C LEU A 81 3.59 8.39 -8.56
N ALA A 82 3.60 9.36 -9.48
CA ALA A 82 3.93 10.75 -9.16
C ALA A 82 2.88 11.37 -8.23
N VAL A 83 1.58 11.12 -8.47
CA VAL A 83 0.48 11.57 -7.58
C VAL A 83 0.64 10.97 -6.18
N PHE A 84 0.94 9.67 -6.07
CA PHE A 84 1.19 9.01 -4.79
C PHE A 84 2.37 9.63 -4.03
N SER A 85 3.50 9.78 -4.72
CA SER A 85 4.72 10.36 -4.14
C SER A 85 4.50 11.80 -3.71
N LEU A 86 3.80 12.60 -4.52
CA LEU A 86 3.47 13.99 -4.21
C LEU A 86 2.53 14.08 -3.00
N ALA A 87 1.50 13.23 -2.95
CA ALA A 87 0.57 13.20 -1.82
C ALA A 87 1.29 12.88 -0.50
N LEU A 88 2.19 11.88 -0.51
CA LEU A 88 3.03 11.58 0.66
C LEU A 88 3.92 12.76 1.03
N ALA A 89 4.63 13.34 0.06
CA ALA A 89 5.54 14.48 0.29
C ALA A 89 4.79 15.67 0.90
N VAL A 90 3.63 16.03 0.37
CA VAL A 90 2.80 17.12 0.90
C VAL A 90 2.37 16.85 2.33
N VAL A 91 1.82 15.66 2.61
CA VAL A 91 1.31 15.35 3.94
C VAL A 91 2.44 15.20 4.96
N ILE A 92 3.59 14.64 4.58
CA ILE A 92 4.78 14.58 5.45
C ILE A 92 5.30 15.99 5.74
N SER A 93 5.41 16.86 4.73
CA SER A 93 5.85 18.25 4.93
C SER A 93 4.90 19.05 5.82
N CYS A 94 3.60 18.75 5.75
CA CYS A 94 2.58 19.37 6.59
C CYS A 94 2.38 18.66 7.95
N SER A 95 3.12 17.60 8.25
CA SER A 95 2.93 16.79 9.46
C SER A 95 3.11 17.57 10.75
N GLY A 96 3.96 18.61 10.74
CA GLY A 96 4.14 19.53 11.89
C GLY A 96 2.92 20.41 12.19
N LEU A 97 1.98 20.54 11.25
CA LEU A 97 0.71 21.26 11.44
C LEU A 97 -0.41 20.34 11.93
N ALA A 98 -0.22 19.03 11.81
CA ALA A 98 -1.22 18.05 12.20
C ALA A 98 -1.31 17.93 13.73
N PRO A 99 -2.52 18.03 14.32
CA PRO A 99 -2.68 17.80 15.74
C PRO A 99 -2.49 16.31 16.06
N GLU A 100 -2.23 16.03 17.33
CA GLU A 100 -2.23 14.66 17.82
C GLU A 100 -3.68 14.11 17.81
N ALA A 101 -3.83 12.85 17.41
CA ALA A 101 -5.11 12.17 17.49
C ALA A 101 -5.49 12.01 18.98
N ALA A 102 -6.71 12.40 19.31
CA ALA A 102 -7.16 12.45 20.69
C ALA A 102 -8.49 11.70 20.89
N TRP A 103 -9.51 12.37 21.36
CA TRP A 103 -10.85 11.83 21.60
C TRP A 103 -11.65 11.74 20.27
N PRO A 104 -12.42 10.66 20.00
CA PRO A 104 -12.76 9.52 20.87
C PRO A 104 -11.82 8.31 20.80
N LEU A 105 -10.89 8.27 19.82
CA LEU A 105 -9.98 7.12 19.62
C LEU A 105 -9.10 6.84 20.85
N GLY A 106 -8.58 7.90 21.50
CA GLY A 106 -7.76 7.75 22.70
C GLY A 106 -8.49 7.03 23.81
N ARG A 107 -9.74 7.43 24.11
CA ARG A 107 -10.56 6.74 25.12
C ARG A 107 -10.80 5.26 24.81
N TRP A 108 -11.00 4.95 23.55
CA TRP A 108 -11.17 3.56 23.14
C TRP A 108 -9.90 2.76 23.38
N LEU A 109 -8.75 3.28 23.02
CA LEU A 109 -7.45 2.63 23.26
C LEU A 109 -7.19 2.43 24.76
N ASP A 110 -7.48 3.43 25.59
CA ASP A 110 -7.37 3.34 27.04
C ASP A 110 -8.29 2.28 27.66
N SER A 111 -9.39 1.98 27.01
CA SER A 111 -10.34 0.93 27.45
C SER A 111 -9.94 -0.49 27.05
N VAL A 112 -8.97 -0.63 26.12
CA VAL A 112 -8.52 -1.93 25.61
C VAL A 112 -7.52 -2.54 26.58
N THR A 113 -7.81 -3.76 27.06
CA THR A 113 -6.99 -4.48 28.03
C THR A 113 -5.79 -5.21 27.42
N LEU A 114 -5.54 -5.06 26.12
CA LEU A 114 -4.40 -5.69 25.44
C LEU A 114 -3.12 -4.89 25.70
N PRO A 115 -2.09 -5.46 26.34
CA PRO A 115 -0.87 -4.72 26.73
C PRO A 115 -0.17 -4.05 25.52
N VAL A 116 -0.21 -4.69 24.35
CA VAL A 116 0.42 -4.16 23.13
C VAL A 116 -0.29 -2.92 22.61
N LEU A 117 -1.60 -2.77 22.84
CA LEU A 117 -2.39 -1.63 22.36
C LEU A 117 -2.45 -0.49 23.37
N SER A 118 -2.42 -0.78 24.67
CA SER A 118 -2.45 0.24 25.72
C SER A 118 -1.23 1.16 25.70
N ASP A 119 -0.09 0.65 25.24
CA ASP A 119 1.16 1.42 25.15
C ASP A 119 1.29 2.22 23.83
N LEU A 120 0.34 2.01 22.89
CA LEU A 120 0.32 2.73 21.62
C LEU A 120 -0.49 4.02 21.73
N GLY A 121 0.15 5.15 21.46
CA GLY A 121 -0.58 6.40 21.26
C GLY A 121 -1.52 6.31 20.05
N PRO A 122 -2.63 7.10 20.03
CA PRO A 122 -3.63 7.06 18.96
C PRO A 122 -3.05 7.29 17.56
N ASP A 123 -2.10 8.21 17.42
CA ASP A 123 -1.41 8.49 16.14
C ASP A 123 -0.65 7.28 15.62
N ARG A 124 0.09 6.61 16.51
CA ARG A 124 0.89 5.44 16.14
C ARG A 124 0.01 4.25 15.80
N PHE A 125 -1.10 4.08 16.50
CA PHE A 125 -2.10 3.06 16.17
C PHE A 125 -2.68 3.28 14.78
N LEU A 126 -3.14 4.49 14.46
CA LEU A 126 -3.68 4.82 13.14
C LEU A 126 -2.64 4.64 12.05
N LEU A 127 -1.41 5.05 12.30
CA LEU A 127 -0.32 4.93 11.33
C LEU A 127 0.01 3.46 11.06
N LEU A 128 0.01 2.58 12.08
CA LEU A 128 0.13 1.14 11.92
C LEU A 128 -1.00 0.57 11.06
N VAL A 129 -2.25 0.92 11.37
CA VAL A 129 -3.42 0.48 10.59
C VAL A 129 -3.29 0.91 9.12
N GLY A 130 -2.90 2.16 8.86
CA GLY A 130 -2.68 2.67 7.51
C GLY A 130 -1.55 1.95 6.78
N ALA A 131 -0.42 1.74 7.45
CA ALA A 131 0.74 1.07 6.88
C ALA A 131 0.45 -0.40 6.53
N PHE A 132 -0.20 -1.15 7.42
CA PHE A 132 -0.62 -2.53 7.14
C PHE A 132 -1.70 -2.59 6.06
N GLY A 133 -2.67 -1.67 6.07
CA GLY A 133 -3.67 -1.53 5.02
C GLY A 133 -3.05 -1.30 3.64
N LEU A 134 -2.03 -0.44 3.57
CA LEU A 134 -1.27 -0.17 2.35
C LEU A 134 -0.60 -1.43 1.79
N GLN A 135 -0.08 -2.34 2.66
CA GLN A 135 0.50 -3.61 2.21
C GLN A 135 -0.54 -4.51 1.54
N LEU A 136 -1.79 -4.48 2.00
CA LEU A 136 -2.84 -5.39 1.53
C LEU A 136 -3.35 -5.03 0.13
N SER A 137 -3.45 -3.75 -0.20
CA SER A 137 -4.10 -3.28 -1.44
C SER A 137 -3.22 -2.35 -2.27
N THR A 138 -2.89 -1.16 -1.78
CA THR A 138 -2.13 -0.13 -2.51
C THR A 138 -0.77 -0.61 -2.98
N GLY A 139 -0.09 -1.44 -2.18
CA GLY A 139 1.17 -2.06 -2.59
C GLY A 139 1.06 -2.88 -3.88
N ASN A 140 -0.07 -3.56 -4.13
CA ASN A 140 -0.30 -4.26 -5.40
C ASN A 140 -0.49 -3.28 -6.56
N VAL A 141 -1.19 -2.17 -6.32
CA VAL A 141 -1.40 -1.12 -7.33
C VAL A 141 -0.06 -0.51 -7.72
N ILE A 142 0.78 -0.15 -6.74
CA ILE A 142 2.12 0.42 -6.97
C ILE A 142 2.99 -0.54 -7.79
N VAL A 143 3.08 -1.82 -7.40
CA VAL A 143 3.87 -2.83 -8.13
C VAL A 143 3.41 -2.94 -9.58
N ARG A 144 2.08 -3.01 -9.82
CA ARG A 144 1.52 -3.12 -11.17
C ARG A 144 1.78 -1.87 -12.01
N LEU A 145 1.72 -0.68 -11.41
CA LEU A 145 2.00 0.59 -12.10
C LEU A 145 3.48 0.68 -12.49
N VAL A 146 4.41 0.27 -11.61
CA VAL A 146 5.83 0.24 -11.93
C VAL A 146 6.11 -0.74 -13.08
N LEU A 147 5.59 -1.97 -13.00
CA LEU A 147 5.73 -2.95 -14.08
C LEU A 147 5.15 -2.44 -15.41
N LYS A 148 4.01 -1.73 -15.37
CA LYS A 148 3.45 -1.10 -16.57
C LYS A 148 4.32 0.05 -17.09
N SER A 149 4.87 0.88 -16.20
CA SER A 149 5.70 2.04 -16.59
C SER A 149 7.04 1.64 -17.19
N THR A 150 7.58 0.48 -16.80
CA THR A 150 8.82 -0.09 -17.37
C THR A 150 8.58 -0.89 -18.64
N GLY A 151 7.33 -1.06 -19.06
CA GLY A 151 6.99 -1.87 -20.24
C GLY A 151 7.15 -3.37 -20.04
N THR A 152 7.34 -3.81 -18.79
CA THR A 152 7.52 -5.23 -18.48
C THR A 152 6.22 -5.99 -18.74
N ILE A 153 6.25 -6.93 -19.68
CA ILE A 153 5.09 -7.69 -20.13
C ILE A 153 4.63 -8.65 -19.02
N ASN A 154 3.34 -8.60 -18.70
CA ASN A 154 2.76 -9.59 -17.79
C ASN A 154 2.57 -10.93 -18.54
N PRO A 155 3.32 -11.99 -18.20
CA PRO A 155 3.24 -13.28 -18.92
C PRO A 155 1.86 -13.94 -18.88
N ALA A 156 1.02 -13.58 -17.88
CA ALA A 156 -0.34 -14.10 -17.77
C ALA A 156 -1.34 -13.36 -18.69
N ALA A 157 -1.02 -12.14 -19.15
CA ALA A 157 -1.89 -11.37 -20.04
C ALA A 157 -1.88 -11.88 -21.48
N ASP A 158 -0.80 -12.53 -21.91
CA ASP A 158 -0.64 -13.04 -23.28
C ASP A 158 -1.37 -14.37 -23.55
N GLY A 159 -2.22 -14.84 -22.63
CA GLY A 159 -2.97 -16.11 -22.78
C GLY A 159 -2.09 -17.37 -22.82
N ARG A 160 -0.79 -17.22 -22.64
CA ARG A 160 0.22 -18.29 -22.72
C ARG A 160 0.37 -19.10 -21.43
N MET A 161 -0.25 -18.66 -20.34
CA MET A 161 -0.34 -19.43 -19.08
C MET A 161 -1.81 -19.72 -18.73
N PRO A 162 -2.13 -20.95 -18.31
CA PRO A 162 -3.45 -21.26 -17.78
C PRO A 162 -3.74 -20.40 -16.55
N THR A 163 -4.78 -19.57 -16.60
CA THR A 163 -5.21 -18.68 -15.50
C THR A 163 -5.50 -19.41 -14.18
N ASN A 164 -5.68 -20.73 -14.25
CA ASN A 164 -5.99 -21.59 -13.10
C ASN A 164 -4.81 -21.89 -12.18
N LEU A 165 -3.56 -21.72 -12.65
CA LEU A 165 -2.35 -22.01 -11.86
C LEU A 165 -1.96 -20.89 -10.88
N LEU A 166 -2.57 -19.70 -10.97
CA LEU A 166 -2.13 -18.51 -10.22
C LEU A 166 -3.18 -17.98 -9.22
N LYS A 167 -4.20 -18.75 -8.85
CA LYS A 167 -5.22 -18.27 -7.87
C LYS A 167 -4.61 -17.83 -6.53
N GLY A 168 -3.51 -18.43 -6.07
CA GLY A 168 -2.78 -18.04 -4.87
C GLY A 168 -1.88 -16.80 -5.04
N GLY A 169 -1.47 -16.46 -6.25
CA GLY A 169 -0.48 -15.40 -6.51
C GLY A 169 -0.96 -13.98 -6.15
N ARG A 170 -2.27 -13.75 -6.15
CA ARG A 170 -2.86 -12.44 -5.80
C ARG A 170 -2.71 -12.11 -4.30
N LEU A 171 -2.70 -13.13 -3.43
CA LEU A 171 -2.58 -12.97 -1.99
C LEU A 171 -1.13 -13.06 -1.50
N LEU A 172 -0.28 -13.79 -2.23
CA LEU A 172 1.10 -14.04 -1.81
C LEU A 172 1.90 -12.73 -1.67
N GLY A 173 1.76 -11.79 -2.60
CA GLY A 173 2.43 -10.49 -2.53
C GLY A 173 2.04 -9.66 -1.29
N PRO A 174 0.74 -9.42 -1.03
CA PRO A 174 0.28 -8.77 0.19
C PRO A 174 0.76 -9.45 1.47
N LEU A 175 0.62 -10.77 1.57
CA LEU A 175 1.05 -11.53 2.74
C LEU A 175 2.56 -11.40 2.99
N GLU A 176 3.37 -11.49 1.94
CA GLU A 176 4.82 -11.29 2.04
C GLU A 176 5.17 -9.89 2.57
N ARG A 177 4.53 -8.83 2.06
CA ARG A 177 4.76 -7.46 2.53
C ARG A 177 4.34 -7.26 3.98
N VAL A 178 3.16 -7.77 4.35
CA VAL A 178 2.70 -7.76 5.76
C VAL A 178 3.69 -8.47 6.66
N PHE A 179 4.20 -9.63 6.23
CA PHE A 179 5.15 -10.41 7.01
C PHE A 179 6.51 -9.70 7.15
N ILE A 180 7.03 -9.13 6.06
CA ILE A 180 8.27 -8.33 6.10
C ILE A 180 8.10 -7.13 7.02
N LEU A 181 7.00 -6.37 6.91
CA LEU A 181 6.73 -5.21 7.75
C LEU A 181 6.61 -5.62 9.22
N ALA A 182 5.89 -6.70 9.54
CA ALA A 182 5.74 -7.18 10.90
C ALA A 182 7.08 -7.62 11.52
N LEU A 183 7.90 -8.36 10.77
CA LEU A 183 9.22 -8.79 11.23
C LEU A 183 10.17 -7.61 11.46
N THR A 184 10.19 -6.64 10.54
CA THR A 184 11.05 -5.45 10.68
C THR A 184 10.62 -4.57 11.86
N LEU A 185 9.31 -4.42 12.11
CA LEU A 185 8.79 -3.73 13.29
C LEU A 185 9.12 -4.46 14.59
N GLY A 186 9.16 -5.79 14.56
CA GLY A 186 9.61 -6.63 15.68
C GLY A 186 11.15 -6.69 15.84
N GLY A 187 11.92 -5.93 15.05
CA GLY A 187 13.38 -5.93 15.08
C GLY A 187 14.04 -7.19 14.49
N GLN A 188 13.25 -8.06 13.84
CA GLN A 188 13.70 -9.35 13.29
C GLN A 188 14.20 -9.20 11.84
N PHE A 189 15.19 -8.33 11.60
CA PHE A 189 15.71 -8.06 10.26
C PHE A 189 16.29 -9.28 9.56
N THR A 190 16.96 -10.16 10.31
CA THR A 190 17.50 -11.42 9.78
C THR A 190 16.36 -12.33 9.28
N ALA A 191 15.28 -12.47 10.03
CA ALA A 191 14.13 -13.25 9.59
C ALA A 191 13.46 -12.65 8.35
N ALA A 192 13.34 -11.32 8.28
CA ALA A 192 12.83 -10.65 7.09
C ALA A 192 13.70 -10.91 5.86
N SER A 193 15.04 -10.87 5.99
CA SER A 193 15.95 -11.19 4.88
C SER A 193 15.88 -12.64 4.43
N VAL A 194 15.64 -13.59 5.35
CA VAL A 194 15.41 -15.01 5.00
C VAL A 194 14.13 -15.18 4.16
N VAL A 195 13.05 -14.45 4.49
CA VAL A 195 11.80 -14.50 3.70
C VAL A 195 12.05 -14.03 2.26
N VAL A 196 12.81 -12.94 2.10
CA VAL A 196 13.20 -12.40 0.80
C VAL A 196 14.04 -13.41 0.00
N ALA A 197 15.04 -14.02 0.65
CA ALA A 197 15.91 -15.02 0.03
C ALA A 197 15.15 -16.29 -0.36
N ALA A 198 14.26 -16.78 0.51
CA ALA A 198 13.46 -17.98 0.25
C ALA A 198 12.59 -17.83 -1.00
N LYS A 199 12.01 -16.65 -1.22
CA LYS A 199 11.22 -16.36 -2.44
C LYS A 199 12.06 -16.50 -3.72
N GLY A 200 13.31 -16.02 -3.70
CA GLY A 200 14.24 -16.19 -4.82
C GLY A 200 14.58 -17.66 -5.08
N LEU A 201 14.86 -18.41 -4.01
CA LEU A 201 15.20 -19.85 -4.11
C LEU A 201 14.03 -20.70 -4.62
N LEU A 202 12.80 -20.43 -4.16
CA LEU A 202 11.61 -21.17 -4.61
C LEU A 202 11.30 -20.98 -6.11
N ARG A 203 11.73 -19.85 -6.69
CA ARG A 203 11.56 -19.56 -8.12
C ARG A 203 12.71 -20.04 -9.01
N PHE A 204 13.85 -20.37 -8.40
CA PHE A 204 15.04 -20.81 -9.14
C PHE A 204 14.79 -21.99 -10.10
N PRO A 205 14.05 -23.05 -9.76
CA PRO A 205 13.76 -24.14 -10.69
C PRO A 205 12.96 -23.71 -11.93
N GLU A 206 12.05 -22.73 -11.78
CA GLU A 206 11.28 -22.20 -12.92
C GLU A 206 12.17 -21.37 -13.86
N LEU A 207 13.15 -20.67 -13.31
CA LEU A 207 14.08 -19.82 -14.05
C LEU A 207 15.22 -20.60 -14.73
N SER A 208 15.53 -21.81 -14.24
CA SER A 208 16.60 -22.67 -14.77
C SER A 208 16.16 -23.63 -15.87
N SER A 209 14.88 -23.69 -16.21
CA SER A 209 14.38 -24.59 -17.26
C SER A 209 14.78 -24.09 -18.65
N ARG A 210 15.53 -24.93 -19.41
CA ARG A 210 16.16 -24.57 -20.70
C ARG A 210 15.21 -24.53 -21.92
N ARG A 211 13.89 -24.65 -21.75
CA ARG A 211 13.00 -24.88 -22.89
C ARG A 211 12.56 -23.65 -23.67
N ASP A 212 12.77 -22.43 -23.16
CA ASP A 212 12.30 -21.21 -23.84
C ASP A 212 13.02 -19.97 -23.27
N GLN A 213 14.24 -19.66 -23.75
CA GLN A 213 15.10 -18.61 -23.17
C GLN A 213 14.49 -17.20 -23.19
N GLU A 214 13.80 -16.80 -24.24
CA GLU A 214 13.14 -15.50 -24.32
C GLU A 214 12.02 -15.37 -23.29
N ARG A 215 11.22 -16.43 -23.15
CA ARG A 215 10.13 -16.48 -22.17
C ARG A 215 10.65 -16.43 -20.73
N ILE A 216 11.75 -17.11 -20.46
CA ILE A 216 12.40 -17.12 -19.15
C ILE A 216 12.94 -15.72 -18.82
N HIS A 217 13.49 -14.98 -19.79
CA HIS A 217 13.99 -13.63 -19.59
C HIS A 217 12.87 -12.67 -19.13
N HIS A 218 11.74 -12.63 -19.84
CA HIS A 218 10.61 -11.80 -19.47
C HIS A 218 9.97 -12.19 -18.13
N LEU A 219 9.90 -13.49 -17.84
CA LEU A 219 9.42 -13.99 -16.55
C LEU A 219 10.34 -13.57 -15.41
N THR A 220 11.65 -13.66 -15.62
CA THR A 220 12.66 -13.28 -14.64
C THR A 220 12.61 -11.78 -14.36
N GLU A 221 12.57 -10.96 -15.41
CA GLU A 221 12.47 -9.52 -15.29
C GLU A 221 11.19 -9.09 -14.54
N TYR A 222 10.05 -9.62 -14.94
CA TYR A 222 8.76 -9.38 -14.27
C TYR A 222 8.81 -9.74 -12.79
N PHE A 223 9.36 -10.91 -12.48
CA PHE A 223 9.45 -11.41 -11.11
C PHE A 223 10.43 -10.59 -10.26
N LEU A 224 11.63 -10.33 -10.76
CA LEU A 224 12.66 -9.58 -10.04
C LEU A 224 12.20 -8.14 -9.76
N LEU A 225 11.75 -7.43 -10.80
CA LEU A 225 11.30 -6.06 -10.66
C LEU A 225 10.08 -5.97 -9.74
N GLY A 226 9.08 -6.83 -9.94
CA GLY A 226 7.89 -6.85 -9.11
C GLY A 226 8.18 -7.18 -7.64
N SER A 227 9.10 -8.11 -7.37
CA SER A 227 9.53 -8.45 -6.01
C SER A 227 10.28 -7.31 -5.36
N PHE A 228 11.23 -6.70 -6.07
CA PHE A 228 12.03 -5.60 -5.56
C PHE A 228 11.14 -4.39 -5.17
N VAL A 229 10.24 -3.99 -6.05
CA VAL A 229 9.28 -2.92 -5.75
C VAL A 229 8.39 -3.29 -4.57
N SER A 230 7.93 -4.54 -4.49
CA SER A 230 7.13 -5.04 -3.37
C SER A 230 7.86 -4.89 -2.03
N TRP A 231 9.15 -5.22 -1.97
CA TRP A 231 9.97 -5.06 -0.76
C TRP A 231 10.21 -3.59 -0.42
N LEU A 232 10.45 -2.74 -1.42
CA LEU A 232 10.59 -1.30 -1.20
C LEU A 232 9.33 -0.68 -0.60
N VAL A 233 8.14 -1.14 -0.98
CA VAL A 233 6.88 -0.68 -0.35
C VAL A 233 6.83 -1.07 1.13
N ALA A 234 7.20 -2.31 1.48
CA ALA A 234 7.21 -2.75 2.87
C ALA A 234 8.26 -2.00 3.72
N LEU A 235 9.49 -1.87 3.20
CA LEU A 235 10.58 -1.15 3.88
C LEU A 235 10.30 0.35 3.97
N GLY A 236 9.72 0.97 2.93
CA GLY A 236 9.30 2.36 2.97
C GLY A 236 8.24 2.61 4.04
N SER A 237 7.28 1.68 4.20
CA SER A 237 6.30 1.76 5.28
C SER A 237 6.95 1.60 6.66
N TYR A 238 7.96 0.74 6.80
CA TYR A 238 8.75 0.62 8.03
C TYR A 238 9.44 1.94 8.38
N VAL A 239 10.09 2.60 7.41
CA VAL A 239 10.72 3.91 7.62
C VAL A 239 9.71 4.94 8.11
N LEU A 240 8.53 5.02 7.50
CA LEU A 240 7.46 5.94 7.92
C LEU A 240 6.95 5.69 9.36
N LEU A 241 7.10 4.48 9.87
CA LEU A 241 6.66 4.09 11.22
C LEU A 241 7.73 4.33 12.30
N VAL A 242 9.00 4.40 11.91
CA VAL A 242 10.13 4.51 12.85
C VAL A 242 10.66 5.94 12.95
N VAL A 243 10.50 6.73 11.89
CA VAL A 243 10.84 8.17 11.85
C VAL A 243 9.70 8.99 12.43
#